data_2aad5fbd82783c3b90bdd58e397e6bbc
#
_entry.id   2aad5fbd82783c3b90bdd58e397e6bbc
#
_cell.length_a   1.000
_cell.length_b   1.000
_cell.length_c   1.000
_cell.angle_alpha   90.00
_cell.angle_beta   90.00
_cell.angle_gamma   90.00
#
_symmetry.space_group_name_H-M   'P 1'
#
loop_
_entity.id
_entity.type
_entity.pdbx_description
1 polymer ?
#
loop_
_entity_poly.entity_id
_entity_poly.type
_entity_poly.pdbx_seq_one_letter_code
_entity_poly.pdbx_strand_id
1 'polypeptide(L)'
;MDNMKLNKIAEYIKNADAIVLGAGAGLSASAGLLYSGKRFTDNFKEYIDRYGMRDMYSSGFYPFETQEEKWAYWSKHIYFNRYEFSVGKVYKDLLDIVLEKEYFVITTNVDHQFYKAGFPKERVFATQGDYGLFQCAKGCHKKLYDNETLVYEMVEKQKDCKIPSELVPKCPVCGGDMEVNLRCDEYFVEDEEWDNSLRRYEKFIGENQNKNIVFIELGVGMNTPGIIKYSFWRRTNNIKDAKYICINLNEAYAPDEIKNKSICINSDISVVVNDLKKLIKQN
;
A
#
# COMPACT_ATOMS: atom_id res chain seq x y z
N MET A 1 -18.45 -5.16 -18.58
CA MET A 1 -18.43 -4.23 -17.42
C MET A 1 -19.71 -3.40 -17.45
N ASP A 2 -20.24 -3.01 -16.29
CA ASP A 2 -21.48 -2.20 -16.19
C ASP A 2 -21.18 -0.73 -16.57
N ASN A 3 -21.46 -0.36 -17.81
CA ASN A 3 -21.20 0.99 -18.33
C ASN A 3 -21.98 2.08 -17.59
N MET A 4 -23.17 1.76 -17.04
CA MET A 4 -23.95 2.69 -16.24
C MET A 4 -23.22 3.07 -14.95
N LYS A 5 -22.64 2.08 -14.25
CA LYS A 5 -21.86 2.33 -13.04
C LYS A 5 -20.58 3.13 -13.36
N LEU A 6 -19.86 2.80 -14.44
CA LEU A 6 -18.67 3.55 -14.84
C LEU A 6 -18.96 5.01 -15.15
N ASN A 7 -20.01 5.29 -15.92
CA ASN A 7 -20.42 6.67 -16.22
C ASN A 7 -20.81 7.45 -14.95
N LYS A 8 -21.51 6.79 -14.01
CA LYS A 8 -21.88 7.41 -12.74
C LYS A 8 -20.68 7.69 -11.85
N ILE A 9 -19.68 6.79 -11.81
CA ILE A 9 -18.41 7.02 -11.11
C ILE A 9 -17.65 8.19 -11.75
N ALA A 10 -17.57 8.24 -13.08
CA ALA A 10 -16.93 9.36 -13.77
C ALA A 10 -17.62 10.69 -13.46
N GLU A 11 -18.97 10.72 -13.40
CA GLU A 11 -19.74 11.89 -12.97
C GLU A 11 -19.39 12.29 -11.53
N TYR A 12 -19.33 11.33 -10.58
CA TYR A 12 -18.96 11.62 -9.19
C TYR A 12 -17.55 12.21 -9.08
N ILE A 13 -16.58 11.65 -9.81
CA ILE A 13 -15.19 12.15 -9.83
C ILE A 13 -15.13 13.56 -10.44
N LYS A 14 -15.82 13.81 -11.56
CA LYS A 14 -15.84 15.14 -12.21
C LYS A 14 -16.44 16.22 -11.32
N ASN A 15 -17.52 15.89 -10.60
CA ASN A 15 -18.24 16.83 -9.73
C ASN A 15 -17.66 16.90 -8.31
N ALA A 16 -16.65 16.09 -7.98
CA ALA A 16 -16.02 16.11 -6.66
C ALA A 16 -15.25 17.40 -6.42
N ASP A 17 -15.46 18.01 -5.24
CA ASP A 17 -14.60 19.07 -4.70
C ASP A 17 -13.32 18.48 -4.11
N ALA A 18 -13.41 17.26 -3.55
CA ALA A 18 -12.28 16.55 -2.98
C ALA A 18 -12.40 15.03 -3.19
N ILE A 19 -11.25 14.35 -3.35
CA ILE A 19 -11.17 12.90 -3.53
C ILE A 19 -10.21 12.31 -2.51
N VAL A 20 -10.63 11.22 -1.86
CA VAL A 20 -9.73 10.41 -1.03
C VAL A 20 -9.57 9.03 -1.67
N LEU A 21 -8.35 8.70 -2.07
CA LEU A 21 -8.00 7.35 -2.52
C LEU A 21 -7.59 6.51 -1.31
N GLY A 22 -8.26 5.39 -1.10
CA GLY A 22 -7.93 4.41 -0.07
C GLY A 22 -7.46 3.11 -0.71
N ALA A 23 -6.20 2.73 -0.54
CA ALA A 23 -5.61 1.61 -1.26
C ALA A 23 -5.11 0.50 -0.34
N GLY A 24 -5.50 -0.73 -0.64
CA GLY A 24 -5.00 -1.96 -0.02
C GLY A 24 -4.26 -2.86 -1.01
N ALA A 25 -3.87 -4.04 -0.56
CA ALA A 25 -3.05 -4.99 -1.30
C ALA A 25 -3.62 -5.41 -2.67
N GLY A 26 -4.96 -5.36 -2.83
CA GLY A 26 -5.61 -5.63 -4.11
C GLY A 26 -5.21 -4.67 -5.23
N LEU A 27 -4.89 -3.41 -4.91
CA LEU A 27 -4.36 -2.46 -5.89
C LEU A 27 -2.97 -2.87 -6.37
N SER A 28 -2.07 -3.25 -5.47
CA SER A 28 -0.74 -3.75 -5.82
C SER A 28 -0.81 -5.05 -6.62
N ALA A 29 -1.73 -5.94 -6.24
CA ALA A 29 -1.97 -7.18 -6.99
C ALA A 29 -2.46 -6.91 -8.42
N SER A 30 -3.35 -5.93 -8.63
CA SER A 30 -3.81 -5.53 -9.96
C SER A 30 -2.72 -4.87 -10.81
N ALA A 31 -1.67 -4.36 -10.17
CA ALA A 31 -0.47 -3.86 -10.83
C ALA A 31 0.54 -4.97 -11.19
N GLY A 32 0.31 -6.21 -10.75
CA GLY A 32 1.21 -7.35 -10.95
C GLY A 32 2.13 -7.66 -9.77
N LEU A 33 2.06 -6.93 -8.66
CA LEU A 33 2.78 -7.22 -7.41
C LEU A 33 2.11 -8.37 -6.65
N LEU A 34 2.19 -9.57 -7.22
CA LEU A 34 1.65 -10.79 -6.62
C LEU A 34 2.66 -11.42 -5.66
N TYR A 35 2.21 -11.80 -4.47
CA TYR A 35 3.03 -12.47 -3.46
C TYR A 35 3.09 -13.99 -3.62
N SER A 36 2.33 -14.55 -4.56
CA SER A 36 2.24 -15.98 -4.81
C SER A 36 2.35 -16.30 -6.31
N GLY A 37 2.21 -17.59 -6.65
CA GLY A 37 2.25 -18.05 -8.04
C GLY A 37 3.63 -17.92 -8.68
N LYS A 38 3.64 -17.71 -10.00
CA LYS A 38 4.87 -17.73 -10.80
C LYS A 38 5.92 -16.72 -10.32
N ARG A 39 5.51 -15.53 -9.90
CA ARG A 39 6.43 -14.52 -9.39
C ARG A 39 7.17 -14.98 -8.12
N PHE A 40 6.50 -15.70 -7.24
CA PHE A 40 7.13 -16.29 -6.06
C PHE A 40 8.04 -17.47 -6.44
N THR A 41 7.54 -18.42 -7.24
CA THR A 41 8.30 -19.63 -7.58
C THR A 41 9.55 -19.33 -8.40
N ASP A 42 9.52 -18.34 -9.26
CA ASP A 42 10.68 -17.94 -10.08
C ASP A 42 11.79 -17.27 -9.24
N ASN A 43 11.39 -16.49 -8.23
CA ASN A 43 12.36 -15.65 -7.49
C ASN A 43 12.79 -16.24 -6.15
N PHE A 44 12.07 -17.22 -5.59
CA PHE A 44 12.32 -17.76 -4.25
C PHE A 44 12.49 -19.28 -4.23
N LYS A 45 12.91 -19.87 -5.36
CA LYS A 45 13.03 -21.32 -5.51
C LYS A 45 13.86 -21.97 -4.38
N GLU A 46 15.02 -21.38 -4.04
CA GLU A 46 15.89 -21.90 -2.99
C GLU A 46 15.23 -21.89 -1.60
N TYR A 47 14.34 -20.93 -1.33
CA TYR A 47 13.57 -20.86 -0.08
C TYR A 47 12.42 -21.86 -0.06
N ILE A 48 11.81 -22.13 -1.21
CA ILE A 48 10.82 -23.19 -1.37
C ILE A 48 11.48 -24.56 -1.10
N ASP A 49 12.60 -24.81 -1.75
CA ASP A 49 13.30 -26.10 -1.65
C ASP A 49 13.85 -26.35 -0.22
N ARG A 50 14.35 -25.30 0.45
CA ARG A 50 14.97 -25.41 1.78
C ARG A 50 13.99 -25.36 2.94
N TYR A 51 13.00 -24.47 2.89
CA TYR A 51 12.14 -24.14 4.01
C TYR A 51 10.65 -24.50 3.76
N GLY A 52 10.29 -25.00 2.57
CA GLY A 52 8.91 -25.33 2.21
C GLY A 52 7.98 -24.12 2.10
N MET A 53 8.53 -22.96 1.79
CA MET A 53 7.77 -21.69 1.68
C MET A 53 6.77 -21.74 0.54
N ARG A 54 5.59 -21.06 0.69
CA ARG A 54 4.47 -21.15 -0.25
C ARG A 54 4.12 -19.83 -0.94
N ASP A 55 4.41 -18.70 -0.29
CA ASP A 55 4.18 -17.35 -0.80
C ASP A 55 5.05 -16.33 -0.03
N MET A 56 5.20 -15.11 -0.58
CA MET A 56 6.04 -14.09 0.04
C MET A 56 5.50 -13.57 1.37
N TYR A 57 4.16 -13.53 1.54
CA TYR A 57 3.55 -12.96 2.74
C TYR A 57 3.76 -13.86 3.95
N SER A 58 3.32 -15.11 3.86
CA SER A 58 3.48 -16.08 4.96
C SER A 58 4.95 -16.35 5.30
N SER A 59 5.83 -16.33 4.29
CA SER A 59 7.27 -16.53 4.46
C SER A 59 7.96 -15.41 5.24
N GLY A 60 7.41 -14.20 5.25
CA GLY A 60 7.90 -13.08 6.07
C GLY A 60 7.83 -13.35 7.58
N PHE A 61 6.96 -14.28 8.00
CA PHE A 61 6.79 -14.70 9.39
C PHE A 61 7.49 -16.03 9.73
N TYR A 62 8.32 -16.53 8.81
CA TYR A 62 9.07 -17.77 9.05
C TYR A 62 10.07 -17.58 10.20
N PRO A 63 10.15 -18.51 11.18
CA PRO A 63 11.04 -18.39 12.33
C PRO A 63 12.47 -18.84 11.95
N PHE A 64 13.19 -17.98 11.24
CA PHE A 64 14.58 -18.24 10.85
C PHE A 64 15.48 -18.46 12.07
N GLU A 65 16.43 -19.40 11.98
CA GLU A 65 17.34 -19.74 13.08
C GLU A 65 18.40 -18.66 13.31
N THR A 66 18.80 -17.94 12.26
CA THR A 66 19.85 -16.91 12.33
C THR A 66 19.42 -15.61 11.65
N GLN A 67 20.03 -14.50 12.04
CA GLN A 67 19.80 -13.19 11.42
C GLN A 67 20.27 -13.18 9.95
N GLU A 68 21.33 -13.93 9.63
CA GLU A 68 21.84 -14.06 8.27
C GLU A 68 20.79 -14.73 7.34
N GLU A 69 20.08 -15.74 7.81
CA GLU A 69 19.00 -16.39 7.06
C GLU A 69 17.78 -15.46 6.92
N LYS A 70 17.38 -14.81 8.01
CA LYS A 70 16.28 -13.83 8.03
C LYS A 70 16.52 -12.72 7.01
N TRP A 71 17.70 -12.13 7.05
CA TRP A 71 18.01 -10.99 6.18
C TRP A 71 18.31 -11.41 4.74
N ALA A 72 18.74 -12.63 4.49
CA ALA A 72 18.81 -13.17 3.14
C ALA A 72 17.42 -13.25 2.50
N TYR A 73 16.41 -13.73 3.23
CA TYR A 73 15.02 -13.72 2.77
C TYR A 73 14.48 -12.29 2.62
N TRP A 74 14.56 -11.47 3.69
CA TRP A 74 13.99 -10.15 3.71
C TRP A 74 14.60 -9.19 2.70
N SER A 75 15.91 -9.24 2.48
CA SER A 75 16.56 -8.42 1.44
C SER A 75 16.01 -8.74 0.05
N LYS A 76 15.83 -10.02 -0.26
CA LYS A 76 15.26 -10.48 -1.52
C LYS A 76 13.78 -10.09 -1.65
N HIS A 77 13.02 -10.23 -0.57
CA HIS A 77 11.63 -9.80 -0.51
C HIS A 77 11.50 -8.28 -0.77
N ILE A 78 12.30 -7.46 -0.08
CA ILE A 78 12.33 -6.01 -0.27
C ILE A 78 12.75 -5.66 -1.70
N TYR A 79 13.83 -6.26 -2.19
CA TYR A 79 14.35 -6.02 -3.53
C TYR A 79 13.26 -6.17 -4.58
N PHE A 80 12.57 -7.31 -4.61
CA PHE A 80 11.54 -7.59 -5.60
C PHE A 80 10.27 -6.75 -5.44
N ASN A 81 9.88 -6.40 -4.22
CA ASN A 81 8.61 -5.69 -3.98
C ASN A 81 8.77 -4.16 -3.92
N ARG A 82 9.97 -3.66 -3.63
CA ARG A 82 10.24 -2.24 -3.43
C ARG A 82 11.13 -1.62 -4.51
N TYR A 83 12.21 -2.28 -4.87
CA TYR A 83 13.25 -1.70 -5.72
C TYR A 83 13.15 -2.13 -7.18
N GLU A 84 13.15 -3.42 -7.46
CA GLU A 84 13.16 -4.00 -8.81
C GLU A 84 11.84 -3.75 -9.54
N PHE A 85 10.70 -3.87 -8.86
CA PHE A 85 9.41 -3.73 -9.51
C PHE A 85 9.20 -2.30 -10.02
N SER A 86 8.99 -2.17 -11.32
CA SER A 86 8.67 -0.89 -11.95
C SER A 86 7.27 -0.40 -11.55
N VAL A 87 7.02 0.90 -11.73
CA VAL A 87 5.72 1.47 -11.37
C VAL A 87 4.58 0.86 -12.19
N GLY A 88 3.57 0.34 -11.48
CA GLY A 88 2.37 -0.21 -12.10
C GLY A 88 1.56 0.86 -12.86
N LYS A 89 1.10 0.51 -14.08
CA LYS A 89 0.31 1.43 -14.91
C LYS A 89 -0.92 1.97 -14.17
N VAL A 90 -1.59 1.16 -13.37
CA VAL A 90 -2.80 1.54 -12.62
C VAL A 90 -2.55 2.72 -11.67
N TYR A 91 -1.37 2.82 -11.06
CA TYR A 91 -1.00 3.94 -10.19
C TYR A 91 -0.82 5.25 -10.98
N LYS A 92 -0.20 5.18 -12.17
CA LYS A 92 -0.10 6.33 -13.09
C LYS A 92 -1.47 6.78 -13.58
N ASP A 93 -2.33 5.83 -13.93
CA ASP A 93 -3.70 6.13 -14.38
C ASP A 93 -4.54 6.76 -13.26
N LEU A 94 -4.35 6.33 -11.99
CA LEU A 94 -5.00 6.97 -10.83
C LEU A 94 -4.50 8.40 -10.64
N LEU A 95 -3.19 8.65 -10.75
CA LEU A 95 -2.67 10.01 -10.69
C LEU A 95 -3.29 10.90 -11.76
N ASP A 96 -3.35 10.43 -13.01
CA ASP A 96 -3.97 11.15 -14.13
C ASP A 96 -5.45 11.48 -13.89
N ILE A 97 -6.18 10.66 -13.13
CA ILE A 97 -7.59 10.88 -12.79
C ILE A 97 -7.75 11.99 -11.73
N VAL A 98 -6.82 12.06 -10.77
CA VAL A 98 -6.97 12.96 -9.62
C VAL A 98 -6.10 14.23 -9.68
N LEU A 99 -5.16 14.32 -10.63
CA LEU A 99 -4.12 15.36 -10.68
C LEU A 99 -4.68 16.79 -10.64
N GLU A 100 -5.82 17.03 -11.29
CA GLU A 100 -6.48 18.36 -11.36
C GLU A 100 -7.51 18.59 -10.23
N LYS A 101 -7.57 17.67 -9.26
CA LYS A 101 -8.51 17.72 -8.14
C LYS A 101 -7.78 17.97 -6.81
N GLU A 102 -8.51 18.48 -5.83
CA GLU A 102 -8.06 18.34 -4.44
C GLU A 102 -8.16 16.87 -4.06
N TYR A 103 -7.04 16.24 -3.71
CA TYR A 103 -7.02 14.83 -3.37
C TYR A 103 -6.04 14.50 -2.24
N PHE A 104 -6.30 13.37 -1.60
CA PHE A 104 -5.38 12.73 -0.65
C PHE A 104 -5.40 11.22 -0.83
N VAL A 105 -4.26 10.57 -0.55
CA VAL A 105 -4.11 9.11 -0.58
C VAL A 105 -3.85 8.60 0.81
N ILE A 106 -4.62 7.61 1.25
CA ILE A 106 -4.31 6.79 2.42
C ILE A 106 -4.11 5.35 1.96
N THR A 107 -3.01 4.72 2.35
CA THR A 107 -2.72 3.35 1.92
C THR A 107 -2.16 2.50 3.05
N THR A 108 -2.52 1.21 3.01
CA THR A 108 -1.90 0.15 3.82
C THR A 108 -0.80 -0.59 3.06
N ASN A 109 -0.55 -0.24 1.80
CA ASN A 109 0.53 -0.80 1.00
C ASN A 109 1.87 -0.20 1.40
N VAL A 110 2.89 -1.03 1.41
CA VAL A 110 4.27 -0.70 1.84
C VAL A 110 5.28 -0.77 0.70
N ASP A 111 4.79 -0.90 -0.54
CA ASP A 111 5.56 -1.12 -1.77
C ASP A 111 6.03 0.16 -2.47
N HIS A 112 5.68 1.34 -1.93
CA HIS A 112 6.08 2.66 -2.45
C HIS A 112 5.52 3.02 -3.84
N GLN A 113 4.56 2.30 -4.36
CA GLN A 113 4.09 2.47 -5.73
C GLN A 113 3.46 3.85 -6.00
N PHE A 114 2.77 4.44 -5.03
CA PHE A 114 2.23 5.79 -5.17
C PHE A 114 3.33 6.82 -5.42
N TYR A 115 4.42 6.77 -4.65
CA TYR A 115 5.55 7.69 -4.83
C TYR A 115 6.27 7.45 -6.17
N LYS A 116 6.49 6.19 -6.56
CA LYS A 116 7.03 5.83 -7.88
C LYS A 116 6.17 6.31 -9.04
N ALA A 117 4.85 6.41 -8.85
CA ALA A 117 3.92 6.94 -9.83
C ALA A 117 3.92 8.47 -9.94
N GLY A 118 4.59 9.18 -9.01
CA GLY A 118 4.70 10.64 -8.99
C GLY A 118 3.68 11.34 -8.08
N PHE A 119 2.97 10.63 -7.20
CA PHE A 119 2.14 11.27 -6.18
C PHE A 119 3.04 12.07 -5.22
N PRO A 120 2.75 13.37 -4.96
CA PRO A 120 3.50 14.17 -4.02
C PRO A 120 3.47 13.56 -2.60
N LYS A 121 4.62 13.58 -1.92
CA LYS A 121 4.76 12.97 -0.60
C LYS A 121 3.78 13.56 0.42
N GLU A 122 3.52 14.84 0.35
CA GLU A 122 2.59 15.55 1.23
C GLU A 122 1.11 15.17 1.03
N ARG A 123 0.79 14.48 -0.05
CA ARG A 123 -0.57 13.99 -0.37
C ARG A 123 -0.74 12.48 -0.17
N VAL A 124 0.25 11.80 0.42
CA VAL A 124 0.20 10.34 0.66
C VAL A 124 0.48 10.04 2.11
N PHE A 125 -0.38 9.21 2.71
CA PHE A 125 -0.17 8.63 4.03
C PHE A 125 -0.10 7.10 3.94
N ALA A 126 1.11 6.54 4.00
CA ALA A 126 1.37 5.11 4.10
C ALA A 126 1.34 4.70 5.59
N THR A 127 0.23 4.10 6.02
CA THR A 127 -0.06 3.88 7.45
C THR A 127 0.67 2.69 8.07
N GLN A 128 1.15 1.76 7.24
CA GLN A 128 1.73 0.48 7.67
C GLN A 128 3.26 0.41 7.52
N GLY A 129 3.90 1.54 7.16
CA GLY A 129 5.34 1.63 6.93
C GLY A 129 5.75 1.54 5.46
N ASP A 130 7.02 1.20 5.22
CA ASP A 130 7.62 1.10 3.88
C ASP A 130 8.72 0.02 3.88
N TYR A 131 8.73 -0.85 2.88
CA TYR A 131 9.81 -1.84 2.68
C TYR A 131 11.19 -1.21 2.53
N GLY A 132 11.28 0.05 2.10
CA GLY A 132 12.53 0.80 1.94
C GLY A 132 13.11 1.36 3.24
N LEU A 133 12.51 1.07 4.40
CA LEU A 133 12.93 1.63 5.68
C LEU A 133 13.21 0.54 6.72
N PHE A 134 14.32 0.72 7.44
CA PHE A 134 14.61 -0.05 8.65
C PHE A 134 14.31 0.75 9.91
N GLN A 135 13.92 0.04 10.97
CA GLN A 135 13.71 0.55 12.32
C GLN A 135 14.48 -0.30 13.34
N CYS A 136 14.69 0.24 14.55
CA CYS A 136 15.13 -0.58 15.67
C CYS A 136 14.07 -1.63 16.02
N ALA A 137 14.43 -2.89 16.14
CA ALA A 137 13.52 -3.98 16.48
C ALA A 137 12.79 -3.80 17.83
N LYS A 138 13.38 -3.02 18.74
CA LYS A 138 12.80 -2.69 20.05
C LYS A 138 12.17 -1.29 20.09
N GLY A 139 12.11 -0.57 18.97
CA GLY A 139 11.61 0.81 18.95
C GLY A 139 12.34 1.76 19.90
N CYS A 140 13.65 1.57 20.14
CA CYS A 140 14.40 2.34 21.14
C CYS A 140 14.47 3.85 20.85
N HIS A 141 14.13 4.27 19.64
CA HIS A 141 14.06 5.67 19.21
C HIS A 141 13.18 5.77 17.96
N LYS A 142 12.72 7.00 17.62
CA LYS A 142 11.77 7.27 16.53
C LYS A 142 12.43 7.61 15.18
N LYS A 143 13.62 7.13 14.88
CA LYS A 143 14.28 7.38 13.59
C LYS A 143 14.24 6.15 12.71
N LEU A 144 13.87 6.34 11.44
CA LEU A 144 13.90 5.34 10.39
C LEU A 144 15.16 5.52 9.52
N TYR A 145 15.59 4.45 8.87
CA TYR A 145 16.82 4.40 8.09
C TYR A 145 16.53 3.83 6.71
N ASP A 146 16.95 4.56 5.68
CA ASP A 146 16.94 4.04 4.31
C ASP A 146 17.77 2.76 4.20
N ASN A 147 17.27 1.79 3.44
CA ASN A 147 17.89 0.49 3.35
C ASN A 147 18.32 0.08 1.93
N GLU A 148 18.14 0.96 0.94
CA GLU A 148 18.33 0.61 -0.47
C GLU A 148 19.72 0.03 -0.74
N THR A 149 20.76 0.77 -0.39
CA THR A 149 22.17 0.33 -0.62
C THR A 149 22.47 -1.01 0.05
N LEU A 150 22.03 -1.17 1.31
CA LEU A 150 22.32 -2.38 2.07
C LEU A 150 21.53 -3.58 1.53
N VAL A 151 20.29 -3.37 1.09
CA VAL A 151 19.46 -4.42 0.47
C VAL A 151 20.08 -4.92 -0.84
N TYR A 152 20.57 -4.02 -1.70
CA TYR A 152 21.28 -4.42 -2.93
C TYR A 152 22.52 -5.25 -2.61
N GLU A 153 23.32 -4.82 -1.63
CA GLU A 153 24.53 -5.53 -1.21
C GLU A 153 24.23 -6.91 -0.61
N MET A 154 23.17 -7.03 0.21
CA MET A 154 22.70 -8.32 0.73
C MET A 154 22.26 -9.27 -0.39
N VAL A 155 21.49 -8.77 -1.37
CA VAL A 155 21.01 -9.59 -2.51
C VAL A 155 22.16 -10.07 -3.37
N GLU A 156 23.16 -9.21 -3.60
CA GLU A 156 24.35 -9.56 -4.40
C GLU A 156 25.24 -10.61 -3.71
N LYS A 157 25.43 -10.47 -2.39
CA LYS A 157 26.40 -11.29 -1.63
C LYS A 157 25.79 -12.52 -0.96
N GLN A 158 24.45 -12.69 -0.98
CA GLN A 158 23.84 -13.85 -0.34
C GLN A 158 24.20 -15.16 -1.05
N LYS A 159 24.41 -16.19 -0.27
CA LYS A 159 24.69 -17.54 -0.73
C LYS A 159 24.04 -18.56 0.19
N ASP A 160 23.46 -19.62 -0.37
CA ASP A 160 22.85 -20.71 0.38
C ASP A 160 21.80 -20.21 1.40
N CYS A 161 20.95 -19.25 0.99
CA CYS A 161 19.94 -18.57 1.82
C CYS A 161 20.52 -17.85 3.05
N LYS A 162 21.76 -17.34 2.98
CA LYS A 162 22.41 -16.56 4.04
C LYS A 162 23.14 -15.35 3.44
N ILE A 163 23.12 -14.24 4.16
CA ILE A 163 24.00 -13.11 3.89
C ILE A 163 25.28 -13.22 4.74
N PRO A 164 26.38 -12.52 4.36
CA PRO A 164 27.52 -12.33 5.25
C PRO A 164 27.11 -11.66 6.57
N SER A 165 27.68 -12.11 7.70
CA SER A 165 27.31 -11.62 9.04
C SER A 165 27.55 -10.13 9.23
N GLU A 166 28.55 -9.55 8.55
CA GLU A 166 28.82 -8.10 8.56
C GLU A 166 27.73 -7.24 7.93
N LEU A 167 26.84 -7.83 7.11
CA LEU A 167 25.69 -7.14 6.51
C LEU A 167 24.43 -7.21 7.37
N VAL A 168 24.43 -7.96 8.47
CA VAL A 168 23.30 -7.99 9.40
C VAL A 168 23.11 -6.61 10.03
N PRO A 169 21.98 -5.90 9.78
CA PRO A 169 21.83 -4.53 10.23
C PRO A 169 21.69 -4.45 11.75
N LYS A 170 22.40 -3.52 12.35
CA LYS A 170 22.36 -3.24 13.79
C LYS A 170 21.90 -1.81 14.05
N CYS A 171 21.10 -1.65 15.08
CA CYS A 171 20.63 -0.34 15.51
C CYS A 171 21.82 0.55 15.91
N PRO A 172 22.01 1.72 15.28
CA PRO A 172 23.15 2.59 15.58
C PRO A 172 23.06 3.27 16.96
N VAL A 173 21.91 3.19 17.63
CA VAL A 173 21.69 3.80 18.95
C VAL A 173 21.90 2.79 20.07
N CYS A 174 21.29 1.60 19.99
CA CYS A 174 21.37 0.61 21.07
C CYS A 174 22.22 -0.63 20.73
N GLY A 175 22.74 -0.75 19.49
CA GLY A 175 23.50 -1.93 19.04
C GLY A 175 22.67 -3.20 18.83
N GLY A 176 21.37 -3.15 19.12
CA GLY A 176 20.45 -4.28 18.95
C GLY A 176 20.07 -4.54 17.50
N ASP A 177 19.17 -5.49 17.27
CA ASP A 177 18.73 -5.86 15.94
C ASP A 177 17.87 -4.76 15.29
N MET A 178 17.85 -4.76 13.97
CA MET A 178 16.95 -3.96 13.16
C MET A 178 15.82 -4.83 12.61
N GLU A 179 14.73 -4.18 12.21
CA GLU A 179 13.58 -4.75 11.49
C GLU A 179 13.23 -3.87 10.30
N VAL A 180 12.49 -4.43 9.35
CA VAL A 180 11.81 -3.62 8.32
C VAL A 180 10.72 -2.80 9.00
N ASN A 181 10.55 -1.53 8.63
CA ASN A 181 9.49 -0.69 9.20
C ASN A 181 8.11 -1.13 8.67
N LEU A 182 7.54 -2.13 9.31
CA LEU A 182 6.22 -2.69 9.02
C LEU A 182 5.40 -2.78 10.30
N ARG A 183 4.13 -2.39 10.22
CA ARG A 183 3.20 -2.50 11.36
C ARG A 183 2.72 -3.94 11.53
N CYS A 184 3.49 -4.78 12.19
CA CYS A 184 3.14 -6.16 12.51
C CYS A 184 3.05 -6.43 14.02
N ASP A 185 3.57 -5.52 14.86
CA ASP A 185 3.56 -5.62 16.32
C ASP A 185 3.55 -4.23 16.98
N GLU A 186 3.68 -4.19 18.33
CA GLU A 186 3.71 -2.98 19.15
C GLU A 186 5.01 -2.16 19.05
N TYR A 187 6.05 -2.69 18.41
CA TYR A 187 7.34 -2.01 18.22
C TYR A 187 7.43 -1.20 16.93
N PHE A 188 6.34 -1.14 16.18
CA PHE A 188 6.27 -0.31 14.97
C PHE A 188 6.61 1.16 15.29
N VAL A 189 7.62 1.68 14.59
CA VAL A 189 8.08 3.04 14.81
C VAL A 189 7.29 4.01 13.94
N GLU A 190 6.50 4.85 14.58
CA GLU A 190 5.89 6.03 14.00
C GLU A 190 6.86 7.20 14.18
N ASP A 191 7.54 7.60 13.10
CA ASP A 191 8.47 8.72 13.11
C ASP A 191 7.75 10.08 12.95
N GLU A 192 8.50 11.17 12.96
CA GLU A 192 7.95 12.50 12.76
C GLU A 192 7.20 12.67 11.43
N GLU A 193 7.68 12.02 10.37
CA GLU A 193 7.03 12.09 9.06
C GLU A 193 5.71 11.30 9.04
N TRP A 194 5.63 10.16 9.74
CA TRP A 194 4.40 9.42 9.92
C TRP A 194 3.35 10.29 10.66
N ASP A 195 3.75 10.93 11.76
CA ASP A 195 2.89 11.85 12.51
C ASP A 195 2.45 13.06 11.67
N ASN A 196 3.37 13.61 10.84
CA ASN A 196 3.06 14.71 9.92
C ASN A 196 2.07 14.28 8.83
N SER A 197 2.21 13.07 8.29
CA SER A 197 1.31 12.53 7.28
C SER A 197 -0.09 12.30 7.82
N LEU A 198 -0.21 11.79 9.06
CA LEU A 198 -1.49 11.67 9.77
C LEU A 198 -2.15 13.05 9.94
N ARG A 199 -1.39 14.06 10.42
CA ARG A 199 -1.91 15.43 10.58
C ARG A 199 -2.40 16.04 9.26
N ARG A 200 -1.65 15.86 8.16
CA ARG A 200 -2.06 16.31 6.82
C ARG A 200 -3.35 15.62 6.37
N TYR A 201 -3.47 14.32 6.57
CA TYR A 201 -4.67 13.56 6.25
C TYR A 201 -5.89 14.04 7.03
N GLU A 202 -5.79 14.15 8.36
CA GLU A 202 -6.91 14.62 9.19
C GLU A 202 -7.29 16.07 8.88
N LYS A 203 -6.32 16.94 8.61
CA LYS A 203 -6.58 18.30 8.14
C LYS A 203 -7.35 18.30 6.82
N PHE A 204 -6.90 17.51 5.83
CA PHE A 204 -7.58 17.38 4.53
C PHE A 204 -9.04 16.96 4.70
N ILE A 205 -9.30 15.96 5.54
CA ILE A 205 -10.67 15.51 5.83
C ILE A 205 -11.48 16.62 6.49
N GLY A 206 -10.94 17.30 7.50
CA GLY A 206 -11.62 18.39 8.21
C GLY A 206 -12.03 19.56 7.29
N GLU A 207 -11.14 19.96 6.38
CA GLU A 207 -11.38 21.05 5.42
C GLU A 207 -12.40 20.71 4.33
N ASN A 208 -12.66 19.43 4.11
CA ASN A 208 -13.55 18.95 3.04
C ASN A 208 -14.85 18.28 3.53
N GLN A 209 -15.08 18.19 4.85
CA GLN A 209 -16.27 17.51 5.40
C GLN A 209 -17.63 18.16 5.04
N ASN A 210 -17.63 19.41 4.60
CA ASN A 210 -18.86 20.13 4.18
C ASN A 210 -18.93 20.30 2.65
N LYS A 211 -18.12 19.57 1.90
CA LYS A 211 -18.03 19.62 0.45
C LYS A 211 -18.47 18.29 -0.19
N ASN A 212 -18.55 18.27 -1.51
CA ASN A 212 -18.80 17.06 -2.27
C ASN A 212 -17.53 16.19 -2.31
N ILE A 213 -17.30 15.39 -1.26
CA ILE A 213 -16.15 14.53 -1.12
C ILE A 213 -16.44 13.11 -1.63
N VAL A 214 -15.51 12.53 -2.39
CA VAL A 214 -15.59 11.17 -2.92
C VAL A 214 -14.51 10.30 -2.30
N PHE A 215 -14.91 9.25 -1.59
CA PHE A 215 -14.03 8.21 -1.08
C PHE A 215 -13.95 7.06 -2.07
N ILE A 216 -12.76 6.75 -2.59
CA ILE A 216 -12.53 5.68 -3.55
C ILE A 216 -11.68 4.60 -2.88
N GLU A 217 -12.28 3.46 -2.60
CA GLU A 217 -11.60 2.29 -2.04
C GLU A 217 -11.13 1.36 -3.16
N LEU A 218 -9.86 0.98 -3.12
CA LEU A 218 -9.16 0.21 -4.13
C LEU A 218 -8.50 -1.03 -3.51
N GLY A 219 -9.17 -2.17 -3.59
CA GLY A 219 -8.62 -3.47 -3.20
C GLY A 219 -8.25 -3.60 -1.73
N VAL A 220 -9.05 -3.02 -0.83
CA VAL A 220 -8.88 -3.19 0.62
C VAL A 220 -9.56 -4.49 1.04
N GLY A 221 -8.77 -5.46 1.51
CA GLY A 221 -9.26 -6.73 2.05
C GLY A 221 -9.77 -6.63 3.48
N MET A 222 -10.31 -7.77 3.98
CA MET A 222 -10.86 -7.87 5.35
C MET A 222 -9.80 -8.14 6.42
N ASN A 223 -8.51 -8.27 6.07
CA ASN A 223 -7.45 -8.47 7.06
C ASN A 223 -7.18 -7.20 7.90
N THR A 224 -7.25 -6.01 7.29
CA THR A 224 -7.02 -4.73 7.97
C THR A 224 -8.08 -3.69 7.59
N PRO A 225 -9.39 -3.99 7.73
CA PRO A 225 -10.46 -3.13 7.21
C PRO A 225 -10.62 -1.82 8.00
N GLY A 226 -10.15 -1.77 9.24
CA GLY A 226 -10.37 -0.66 10.17
C GLY A 226 -9.79 0.67 9.70
N ILE A 227 -8.63 0.64 9.05
CA ILE A 227 -7.89 1.85 8.65
C ILE A 227 -8.60 2.59 7.50
N ILE A 228 -9.00 1.87 6.46
CA ILE A 228 -9.58 2.45 5.24
C ILE A 228 -11.07 2.14 5.15
N LYS A 229 -11.45 0.87 4.98
CA LYS A 229 -12.81 0.43 4.67
C LYS A 229 -13.84 0.96 5.69
N TYR A 230 -13.68 0.63 6.98
CA TYR A 230 -14.62 1.09 8.01
C TYR A 230 -14.56 2.59 8.26
N SER A 231 -13.38 3.20 8.11
CA SER A 231 -13.23 4.65 8.19
C SER A 231 -13.99 5.36 7.06
N PHE A 232 -13.89 4.87 5.82
CA PHE A 232 -14.61 5.43 4.67
C PHE A 232 -16.12 5.25 4.80
N TRP A 233 -16.60 4.09 5.25
CA TRP A 233 -18.02 3.88 5.50
C TRP A 233 -18.58 4.86 6.52
N ARG A 234 -17.92 4.99 7.67
CA ARG A 234 -18.33 5.94 8.73
C ARG A 234 -18.32 7.38 8.23
N ARG A 235 -17.27 7.80 7.51
CA ARG A 235 -17.18 9.15 6.96
C ARG A 235 -18.25 9.38 5.89
N THR A 236 -18.52 8.43 5.01
CA THR A 236 -19.60 8.52 4.01
C THR A 236 -20.97 8.63 4.65
N ASN A 237 -21.22 7.90 5.73
CA ASN A 237 -22.47 7.98 6.47
C ASN A 237 -22.67 9.37 7.11
N ASN A 238 -21.63 9.90 7.73
CA ASN A 238 -21.69 11.13 8.53
C ASN A 238 -21.65 12.42 7.68
N ILE A 239 -21.01 12.40 6.52
CA ILE A 239 -20.90 13.56 5.63
C ILE A 239 -22.08 13.53 4.65
N LYS A 240 -22.90 14.61 4.63
CA LYS A 240 -24.15 14.69 3.88
C LYS A 240 -23.98 14.36 2.40
N ASP A 241 -23.03 15.03 1.72
CA ASP A 241 -22.86 14.95 0.27
C ASP A 241 -21.73 13.99 -0.17
N ALA A 242 -21.18 13.24 0.78
CA ALA A 242 -20.13 12.25 0.50
C ALA A 242 -20.66 11.12 -0.40
N LYS A 243 -19.76 10.62 -1.25
CA LYS A 243 -19.95 9.40 -2.06
C LYS A 243 -18.87 8.39 -1.75
N TYR A 244 -19.22 7.12 -1.87
CA TYR A 244 -18.30 6.01 -1.70
C TYR A 244 -18.24 5.15 -2.96
N ILE A 245 -17.05 4.86 -3.42
CA ILE A 245 -16.78 3.99 -4.56
C ILE A 245 -15.90 2.86 -4.07
N CYS A 246 -16.30 1.62 -4.29
CA CYS A 246 -15.52 0.45 -3.95
C CYS A 246 -15.21 -0.34 -5.23
N ILE A 247 -13.93 -0.47 -5.55
CA ILE A 247 -13.45 -1.31 -6.66
C ILE A 247 -12.59 -2.42 -6.06
N ASN A 248 -13.08 -3.63 -6.11
CA ASN A 248 -12.40 -4.78 -5.52
C ASN A 248 -12.79 -6.07 -6.24
N LEU A 249 -11.89 -7.01 -6.35
CA LEU A 249 -12.17 -8.33 -6.89
C LEU A 249 -12.68 -9.23 -5.76
N ASN A 250 -13.92 -9.73 -5.91
CA ASN A 250 -14.65 -10.61 -4.97
C ASN A 250 -15.14 -9.98 -3.65
N GLU A 251 -14.68 -8.78 -3.27
CA GLU A 251 -15.05 -8.13 -1.99
C GLU A 251 -15.59 -6.70 -2.16
N ALA A 252 -16.23 -6.41 -3.32
CA ALA A 252 -16.77 -5.08 -3.59
C ALA A 252 -18.18 -4.94 -3.01
N TYR A 253 -18.32 -4.35 -1.81
CA TYR A 253 -19.60 -4.09 -1.20
C TYR A 253 -19.61 -2.81 -0.33
N ALA A 254 -20.80 -2.33 -0.01
CA ALA A 254 -21.03 -1.24 0.94
C ALA A 254 -22.16 -1.64 1.90
N PRO A 255 -22.10 -1.26 3.19
CA PRO A 255 -23.17 -1.52 4.14
C PRO A 255 -24.44 -0.75 3.80
N ASP A 256 -25.59 -1.24 4.30
CA ASP A 256 -26.90 -0.70 3.93
C ASP A 256 -27.07 0.79 4.27
N GLU A 257 -26.41 1.26 5.33
CA GLU A 257 -26.47 2.65 5.80
C GLU A 257 -25.96 3.67 4.77
N ILE A 258 -25.05 3.25 3.88
CA ILE A 258 -24.46 4.11 2.85
C ILE A 258 -24.75 3.64 1.42
N LYS A 259 -25.59 2.62 1.25
CA LYS A 259 -25.85 1.98 -0.04
C LYS A 259 -26.33 2.96 -1.12
N ASN A 260 -27.17 3.93 -0.74
CA ASN A 260 -27.68 4.98 -1.61
C ASN A 260 -26.64 6.03 -2.02
N LYS A 261 -25.51 6.10 -1.33
CA LYS A 261 -24.36 6.97 -1.62
C LYS A 261 -23.20 6.22 -2.27
N SER A 262 -23.35 4.91 -2.55
CA SER A 262 -22.25 4.01 -2.88
C SER A 262 -22.38 3.40 -4.27
N ILE A 263 -21.25 3.18 -4.92
CA ILE A 263 -21.14 2.37 -6.13
C ILE A 263 -20.04 1.33 -5.93
N CYS A 264 -20.39 0.06 -6.05
CA CYS A 264 -19.44 -1.04 -5.91
C CYS A 264 -19.28 -1.78 -7.24
N ILE A 265 -18.01 -2.00 -7.65
CA ILE A 265 -17.63 -2.74 -8.86
C ILE A 265 -16.78 -3.94 -8.45
N ASN A 266 -17.30 -5.14 -8.68
CA ASN A 266 -16.56 -6.38 -8.54
C ASN A 266 -15.81 -6.66 -9.84
N SER A 267 -14.56 -6.22 -9.93
CA SER A 267 -13.71 -6.38 -11.11
C SER A 267 -12.26 -6.09 -10.79
N ASP A 268 -11.36 -6.44 -11.73
CA ASP A 268 -9.96 -6.03 -11.67
C ASP A 268 -9.83 -4.50 -11.68
N ILE A 269 -9.05 -3.97 -10.72
CA ILE A 269 -8.93 -2.53 -10.49
C ILE A 269 -8.26 -1.85 -11.70
N SER A 270 -7.24 -2.48 -12.30
CA SER A 270 -6.50 -1.90 -13.41
C SER A 270 -7.39 -1.70 -14.65
N VAL A 271 -8.32 -2.61 -14.88
CA VAL A 271 -9.31 -2.54 -15.97
C VAL A 271 -10.28 -1.38 -15.72
N VAL A 272 -10.86 -1.31 -14.50
CA VAL A 272 -11.82 -0.26 -14.14
C VAL A 272 -11.19 1.12 -14.20
N VAL A 273 -9.99 1.29 -13.62
CA VAL A 273 -9.26 2.57 -13.58
C VAL A 273 -8.88 3.04 -14.99
N ASN A 274 -8.41 2.12 -15.87
CA ASN A 274 -8.11 2.45 -17.26
C ASN A 274 -9.35 2.93 -18.03
N ASP A 275 -10.50 2.32 -17.82
CA ASP A 275 -11.74 2.73 -18.50
C ASP A 275 -12.30 4.06 -17.91
N LEU A 276 -12.23 4.27 -16.60
CA LEU A 276 -12.57 5.55 -15.96
C LEU A 276 -11.69 6.70 -16.49
N LYS A 277 -10.38 6.47 -16.62
CA LYS A 277 -9.45 7.47 -17.18
C LYS A 277 -9.86 7.89 -18.58
N LYS A 278 -10.24 6.93 -19.46
CA LYS A 278 -10.73 7.24 -20.81
C LYS A 278 -12.00 8.12 -20.76
N LEU A 279 -12.99 7.74 -19.94
CA LEU A 279 -14.25 8.48 -19.79
C LEU A 279 -14.06 9.90 -19.23
N ILE A 280 -13.08 10.09 -18.33
CA ILE A 280 -12.80 11.39 -17.73
C ILE A 280 -12.06 12.31 -18.71
N LYS A 281 -11.13 11.77 -19.53
CA LYS A 281 -10.33 12.54 -20.50
C LYS A 281 -11.06 12.82 -21.83
N GLN A 282 -12.11 12.07 -22.18
CA GLN A 282 -12.86 12.25 -23.44
C GLN A 282 -13.90 13.40 -23.39
N ASN A 283 -14.14 14.00 -22.26
CA ASN A 283 -15.10 15.06 -22.00
C ASN A 283 -14.44 16.27 -21.32
#